data_228d1f019198c4880569abac05cc9a99
#
_entry.id   228d1f019198c4880569abac05cc9a99
#
_cell.length_a   1.000
_cell.length_b   1.000
_cell.length_c   1.000
_cell.angle_alpha   90.00
_cell.angle_beta   90.00
_cell.angle_gamma   90.00
#
_symmetry.space_group_name_H-M   'P 1'
#
loop_
_entity.id
_entity.type
_entity.pdbx_description
1 polymer ?
#
loop_
_entity_poly.entity_id
_entity_poly.type
_entity_poly.pdbx_seq_one_letter_code
_entity_poly.pdbx_strand_id
1 'polypeptide(L)'
;MNFDLTNRRVLVGGATDGIGWSSAKLFAAHGANLILLARNDKKLEDRASELSAITSNKIQTLNVDFTKPEELEHKLSQFLLSQSLEVDIVINNTGGPPGGRLDAASSNELISAFNMHLISYHKILGVVSKGMKERSFGRIINVISTSVKQPLNGLGVSNTIRGAVANWSKTLSNELGEYNITVNNVLPGATNTSRLNEIIRNKAQKQAVDKQLVKDGMASEVPMKRIAEPEEVAYAILFLASEYASYINGINLPVDGGRTKSL
;
A
#
# COMPACT_ATOMS: atom_id res chain seq x y z
N MET A 1 12.29 3.01 20.26
CA MET A 1 10.83 2.78 20.20
C MET A 1 10.59 1.27 20.14
N ASN A 2 9.72 0.75 20.98
CA ASN A 2 9.29 -0.64 20.87
C ASN A 2 7.91 -0.63 20.17
N PHE A 3 7.86 -1.12 18.93
CA PHE A 3 6.60 -1.23 18.18
C PHE A 3 5.92 -2.56 18.56
N ASP A 4 5.29 -2.62 19.72
CA ASP A 4 4.54 -3.81 20.13
C ASP A 4 3.18 -3.84 19.42
N LEU A 5 2.99 -4.85 18.56
CA LEU A 5 1.74 -5.12 17.85
C LEU A 5 1.14 -6.48 18.26
N THR A 6 1.56 -6.99 19.41
CA THR A 6 0.98 -8.21 19.99
C THR A 6 -0.55 -8.07 20.10
N ASN A 7 -1.27 -9.09 19.66
CA ASN A 7 -2.74 -9.12 19.57
C ASN A 7 -3.36 -8.18 18.52
N ARG A 8 -2.60 -7.39 17.78
CA ARG A 8 -3.14 -6.64 16.63
C ARG A 8 -3.23 -7.54 15.39
N ARG A 9 -4.29 -7.36 14.63
CA ARG A 9 -4.46 -8.02 13.32
C ARG A 9 -4.31 -7.00 12.21
N VAL A 10 -3.37 -7.28 11.31
CA VAL A 10 -3.01 -6.42 10.19
C VAL A 10 -3.43 -7.09 8.87
N LEU A 11 -4.25 -6.40 8.10
CA LEU A 11 -4.60 -6.75 6.72
C LEU A 11 -3.59 -6.09 5.78
N VAL A 12 -2.83 -6.87 5.02
CA VAL A 12 -1.79 -6.34 4.12
C VAL A 12 -2.12 -6.64 2.67
N GLY A 13 -2.42 -5.60 1.89
CA GLY A 13 -2.63 -5.69 0.45
C GLY A 13 -1.31 -5.80 -0.33
N GLY A 14 -1.31 -6.54 -1.45
CA GLY A 14 -0.12 -6.74 -2.28
C GLY A 14 1.06 -7.34 -1.52
N ALA A 15 0.77 -8.26 -0.61
CA ALA A 15 1.69 -8.77 0.40
C ALA A 15 2.75 -9.75 -0.12
N THR A 16 2.78 -10.05 -1.42
CA THR A 16 3.69 -11.07 -1.97
C THR A 16 5.01 -10.52 -2.49
N ASP A 17 5.17 -9.20 -2.60
CA ASP A 17 6.36 -8.56 -3.17
C ASP A 17 6.52 -7.11 -2.71
N GLY A 18 7.73 -6.56 -2.84
CA GLY A 18 8.07 -5.16 -2.64
C GLY A 18 7.62 -4.60 -1.29
N ILE A 19 7.00 -3.42 -1.28
CA ILE A 19 6.61 -2.70 -0.07
C ILE A 19 5.62 -3.50 0.78
N GLY A 20 4.63 -4.16 0.17
CA GLY A 20 3.65 -4.98 0.89
C GLY A 20 4.30 -6.15 1.61
N TRP A 21 5.22 -6.86 0.95
CA TRP A 21 5.96 -7.96 1.55
C TRP A 21 6.89 -7.48 2.68
N SER A 22 7.63 -6.39 2.46
CA SER A 22 8.50 -5.82 3.50
C SER A 22 7.70 -5.34 4.71
N SER A 23 6.52 -4.77 4.49
CA SER A 23 5.60 -4.41 5.58
C SER A 23 5.13 -5.64 6.35
N ALA A 24 4.73 -6.70 5.65
CA ALA A 24 4.29 -7.95 6.30
C ALA A 24 5.40 -8.55 7.18
N LYS A 25 6.66 -8.58 6.71
CA LYS A 25 7.81 -9.02 7.51
C LYS A 25 7.98 -8.19 8.79
N LEU A 26 7.92 -6.86 8.67
CA LEU A 26 8.06 -5.97 9.84
C LEU A 26 6.90 -6.16 10.83
N PHE A 27 5.67 -6.23 10.37
CA PHE A 27 4.53 -6.47 11.24
C PHE A 27 4.62 -7.82 11.97
N ALA A 28 5.02 -8.89 11.27
CA ALA A 28 5.27 -10.19 11.88
C ALA A 28 6.35 -10.14 12.96
N ALA A 29 7.47 -9.48 12.67
CA ALA A 29 8.58 -9.30 13.61
C ALA A 29 8.20 -8.50 14.87
N HIS A 30 7.16 -7.68 14.79
CA HIS A 30 6.65 -6.89 15.91
C HIS A 30 5.38 -7.49 16.57
N GLY A 31 5.10 -8.78 16.35
CA GLY A 31 4.10 -9.53 17.09
C GLY A 31 2.69 -9.50 16.49
N ALA A 32 2.48 -8.93 15.31
CA ALA A 32 1.15 -8.86 14.70
C ALA A 32 0.69 -10.20 14.11
N ASN A 33 -0.62 -10.45 14.18
CA ASN A 33 -1.28 -11.46 13.36
C ASN A 33 -1.56 -10.87 11.96
N LEU A 34 -1.38 -11.64 10.90
CA LEU A 34 -1.48 -11.13 9.55
C LEU A 34 -2.56 -11.81 8.72
N ILE A 35 -3.23 -11.01 7.87
CA ILE A 35 -4.02 -11.48 6.72
C ILE A 35 -3.36 -10.92 5.47
N LEU A 36 -2.76 -11.77 4.66
CA LEU A 36 -2.05 -11.40 3.45
C LEU A 36 -2.99 -11.45 2.24
N LEU A 37 -3.13 -10.35 1.53
CA LEU A 37 -3.97 -10.23 0.35
C LEU A 37 -3.12 -10.13 -0.93
N ALA A 38 -3.35 -11.01 -1.90
CA ALA A 38 -2.79 -10.93 -3.26
C ALA A 38 -3.55 -11.83 -4.23
N ARG A 39 -3.20 -11.76 -5.55
CA ARG A 39 -3.85 -12.52 -6.61
C ARG A 39 -3.26 -13.92 -6.84
N ASN A 40 -2.07 -14.20 -6.36
CA ASN A 40 -1.35 -15.44 -6.65
C ASN A 40 -1.31 -16.31 -5.40
N ASP A 41 -2.10 -17.39 -5.40
CA ASP A 41 -2.22 -18.33 -4.28
C ASP A 41 -0.89 -18.94 -3.88
N LYS A 42 -0.14 -19.46 -4.84
CA LYS A 42 1.14 -20.09 -4.57
C LYS A 42 2.12 -19.14 -3.88
N LYS A 43 2.22 -17.89 -4.38
CA LYS A 43 3.07 -16.88 -3.73
C LYS A 43 2.57 -16.50 -2.34
N LEU A 44 1.25 -16.47 -2.12
CA LEU A 44 0.69 -16.22 -0.80
C LEU A 44 1.07 -17.33 0.19
N GLU A 45 0.94 -18.59 -0.23
CA GLU A 45 1.31 -19.77 0.56
C GLU A 45 2.81 -19.78 0.89
N ASP A 46 3.67 -19.53 -0.12
CA ASP A 46 5.11 -19.44 0.07
C ASP A 46 5.47 -18.34 1.09
N ARG A 47 4.86 -17.16 0.99
CA ARG A 47 5.08 -16.03 1.92
C ARG A 47 4.55 -16.30 3.32
N ALA A 48 3.39 -16.93 3.42
CA ALA A 48 2.84 -17.33 4.72
C ALA A 48 3.77 -18.36 5.40
N SER A 49 4.29 -19.31 4.66
CA SER A 49 5.25 -20.31 5.15
C SER A 49 6.55 -19.66 5.62
N GLU A 50 7.12 -18.72 4.85
CA GLU A 50 8.31 -17.97 5.23
C GLU A 50 8.10 -17.21 6.56
N LEU A 51 6.97 -16.56 6.74
CA LEU A 51 6.65 -15.84 7.98
C LEU A 51 6.43 -16.81 9.15
N SER A 52 5.70 -17.89 8.93
CA SER A 52 5.43 -18.88 9.97
C SER A 52 6.68 -19.60 10.49
N ALA A 53 7.76 -19.60 9.70
CA ALA A 53 9.06 -20.12 10.11
C ALA A 53 9.82 -19.18 11.09
N ILE A 54 9.46 -17.90 11.14
CA ILE A 54 10.16 -16.88 11.95
C ILE A 54 9.30 -16.28 13.06
N THR A 55 8.00 -16.59 13.10
CA THR A 55 7.07 -16.09 14.13
C THR A 55 6.05 -17.16 14.52
N SER A 56 5.59 -17.11 15.77
CA SER A 56 4.45 -17.91 16.25
C SER A 56 3.09 -17.23 16.01
N ASN A 57 3.08 -16.04 15.44
CA ASN A 57 1.85 -15.29 15.16
C ASN A 57 1.03 -15.97 14.07
N LYS A 58 -0.29 -15.73 14.07
CA LYS A 58 -1.17 -16.28 13.06
C LYS A 58 -0.97 -15.56 11.73
N ILE A 59 -0.57 -16.31 10.71
CA ILE A 59 -0.41 -15.83 9.33
C ILE A 59 -1.49 -16.51 8.48
N GLN A 60 -2.37 -15.73 7.91
CA GLN A 60 -3.48 -16.18 7.08
C GLN A 60 -3.37 -15.54 5.69
N THR A 61 -3.96 -16.18 4.70
CA THR A 61 -3.93 -15.71 3.31
C THR A 61 -5.34 -15.62 2.77
N LEU A 62 -5.57 -14.65 1.88
CA LEU A 62 -6.81 -14.55 1.14
C LEU A 62 -6.51 -14.11 -0.30
N ASN A 63 -6.89 -14.95 -1.26
CA ASN A 63 -6.75 -14.65 -2.68
C ASN A 63 -7.81 -13.66 -3.13
N VAL A 64 -7.37 -12.46 -3.54
CA VAL A 64 -8.24 -11.40 -4.04
C VAL A 64 -7.62 -10.66 -5.21
N ASP A 65 -8.45 -10.20 -6.13
CA ASP A 65 -8.07 -9.29 -7.20
C ASP A 65 -8.65 -7.90 -6.92
N PHE A 66 -7.78 -6.92 -6.68
CA PHE A 66 -8.16 -5.54 -6.43
C PHE A 66 -8.84 -4.86 -7.63
N THR A 67 -8.74 -5.42 -8.84
CA THR A 67 -9.50 -4.93 -10.01
C THR A 67 -10.96 -5.36 -9.99
N LYS A 68 -11.33 -6.26 -9.06
CA LYS A 68 -12.67 -6.81 -8.87
C LYS A 68 -13.21 -6.49 -7.48
N PRO A 69 -13.54 -5.23 -7.18
CA PRO A 69 -13.86 -4.78 -5.83
C PRO A 69 -15.05 -5.49 -5.18
N GLU A 70 -16.08 -5.88 -5.95
CA GLU A 70 -17.25 -6.59 -5.44
C GLU A 70 -16.89 -8.03 -4.99
N GLU A 71 -16.06 -8.72 -5.80
CA GLU A 71 -15.57 -10.06 -5.45
C GLU A 71 -14.65 -9.99 -4.21
N LEU A 72 -13.80 -8.97 -4.13
CA LEU A 72 -12.93 -8.72 -2.98
C LEU A 72 -13.75 -8.52 -1.71
N GLU A 73 -14.75 -7.64 -1.74
CA GLU A 73 -15.63 -7.36 -0.59
C GLU A 73 -16.31 -8.64 -0.10
N HIS A 74 -16.90 -9.40 -1.02
CA HIS A 74 -17.59 -10.63 -0.69
C HIS A 74 -16.66 -11.66 -0.03
N LYS A 75 -15.50 -11.92 -0.65
CA LYS A 75 -14.50 -12.86 -0.12
C LYS A 75 -13.98 -12.44 1.24
N LEU A 76 -13.65 -11.14 1.41
CA LEU A 76 -13.13 -10.62 2.67
C LEU A 76 -14.18 -10.72 3.78
N SER A 77 -15.43 -10.33 3.50
CA SER A 77 -16.53 -10.42 4.45
C SER A 77 -16.77 -11.85 4.91
N GLN A 78 -16.86 -12.80 3.98
CA GLN A 78 -17.03 -14.22 4.32
C GLN A 78 -15.85 -14.77 5.11
N PHE A 79 -14.63 -14.41 4.73
CA PHE A 79 -13.42 -14.85 5.41
C PHE A 79 -13.39 -14.40 6.87
N LEU A 80 -13.65 -13.12 7.13
CA LEU A 80 -13.65 -12.57 8.48
C LEU A 80 -14.78 -13.15 9.33
N LEU A 81 -15.98 -13.27 8.79
CA LEU A 81 -17.15 -13.85 9.49
C LEU A 81 -16.93 -15.31 9.85
N SER A 82 -16.49 -16.15 8.91
CA SER A 82 -16.30 -17.60 9.12
C SER A 82 -15.29 -17.92 10.22
N GLN A 83 -14.38 -17.01 10.52
CA GLN A 83 -13.32 -17.19 11.50
C GLN A 83 -13.47 -16.29 12.73
N SER A 84 -14.55 -15.49 12.79
CA SER A 84 -14.80 -14.51 13.87
C SER A 84 -13.61 -13.57 14.06
N LEU A 85 -13.08 -13.03 12.95
CA LEU A 85 -11.89 -12.19 12.96
C LEU A 85 -12.24 -10.71 12.86
N GLU A 86 -11.52 -9.91 13.63
CA GLU A 86 -11.53 -8.45 13.59
C GLU A 86 -10.20 -7.92 13.07
N VAL A 87 -10.22 -6.83 12.31
CA VAL A 87 -9.03 -6.18 11.74
C VAL A 87 -8.78 -4.86 12.46
N ASP A 88 -7.55 -4.63 12.90
CA ASP A 88 -7.13 -3.41 13.61
C ASP A 88 -6.39 -2.44 12.69
N ILE A 89 -5.61 -2.97 11.76
CA ILE A 89 -4.72 -2.20 10.88
C ILE A 89 -4.93 -2.66 9.44
N VAL A 90 -5.09 -1.71 8.52
CA VAL A 90 -5.21 -1.97 7.08
C VAL A 90 -4.07 -1.29 6.33
N ILE A 91 -3.32 -2.06 5.56
CA ILE A 91 -2.33 -1.55 4.62
C ILE A 91 -2.90 -1.73 3.21
N ASN A 92 -3.47 -0.67 2.69
CA ASN A 92 -3.95 -0.58 1.33
C ASN A 92 -2.76 -0.40 0.38
N ASN A 93 -2.30 -1.50 -0.19
CA ASN A 93 -1.22 -1.54 -1.15
C ASN A 93 -1.55 -2.52 -2.26
N THR A 94 -1.31 -2.12 -3.50
CA THR A 94 -1.52 -2.96 -4.69
C THR A 94 -0.59 -2.51 -5.82
N GLY A 95 -0.49 -3.30 -6.88
CA GLY A 95 0.25 -2.93 -8.09
C GLY A 95 -0.25 -1.62 -8.69
N GLY A 96 0.57 -0.96 -9.50
CA GLY A 96 0.16 0.26 -10.21
C GLY A 96 -0.40 -0.03 -11.61
N PRO A 97 -1.20 0.87 -12.19
CA PRO A 97 -1.64 0.79 -13.58
C PRO A 97 -0.44 0.91 -14.54
N PRO A 98 -0.58 0.49 -15.80
CA PRO A 98 0.44 0.72 -16.81
C PRO A 98 0.86 2.19 -16.90
N GLY A 99 2.12 2.43 -17.26
CA GLY A 99 2.60 3.78 -17.54
C GLY A 99 2.13 4.27 -18.90
N GLY A 100 1.87 5.57 -19.00
CA GLY A 100 1.42 6.21 -20.24
C GLY A 100 1.07 7.68 -20.03
N ARG A 101 0.85 8.40 -21.15
CA ARG A 101 0.31 9.76 -21.13
C ARG A 101 -1.18 9.70 -20.81
N LEU A 102 -1.68 10.69 -20.08
CA LEU A 102 -3.10 10.73 -19.69
C LEU A 102 -4.02 11.03 -20.91
N ASP A 103 -3.57 11.89 -21.79
CA ASP A 103 -4.31 12.27 -23.01
C ASP A 103 -4.48 11.11 -24.01
N ALA A 104 -3.68 10.06 -23.88
CA ALA A 104 -3.78 8.84 -24.69
C ALA A 104 -4.39 7.65 -23.91
N ALA A 105 -4.76 7.83 -22.65
CA ALA A 105 -5.32 6.77 -21.83
C ALA A 105 -6.79 6.52 -22.19
N SER A 106 -7.18 5.27 -22.30
CA SER A 106 -8.57 4.88 -22.49
C SER A 106 -9.37 5.01 -21.20
N SER A 107 -10.69 5.18 -21.34
CA SER A 107 -11.62 5.16 -20.19
C SER A 107 -11.52 3.85 -19.40
N ASN A 108 -11.27 2.73 -20.07
CA ASN A 108 -11.13 1.42 -19.41
C ASN A 108 -9.88 1.36 -18.51
N GLU A 109 -8.77 1.97 -18.90
CA GLU A 109 -7.57 2.06 -18.03
C GLU A 109 -7.85 2.89 -16.78
N LEU A 110 -8.59 4.01 -16.93
CA LEU A 110 -9.01 4.84 -15.79
C LEU A 110 -9.96 4.08 -14.86
N ILE A 111 -10.98 3.43 -15.40
CA ILE A 111 -11.95 2.64 -14.61
C ILE A 111 -11.26 1.49 -13.90
N SER A 112 -10.38 0.75 -14.57
CA SER A 112 -9.64 -0.34 -13.97
C SER A 112 -8.75 0.13 -12.82
N ALA A 113 -8.04 1.24 -13.00
CA ALA A 113 -7.20 1.82 -11.97
C ALA A 113 -8.03 2.40 -10.80
N PHE A 114 -9.19 2.98 -11.08
CA PHE A 114 -10.13 3.48 -10.08
C PHE A 114 -10.66 2.33 -9.22
N ASN A 115 -11.10 1.26 -9.86
CA ASN A 115 -11.53 0.04 -9.15
C ASN A 115 -10.41 -0.53 -8.28
N MET A 116 -9.20 -0.67 -8.85
CA MET A 116 -8.05 -1.28 -8.17
C MET A 116 -7.62 -0.50 -6.92
N HIS A 117 -7.68 0.83 -6.94
CA HIS A 117 -7.11 1.66 -5.88
C HIS A 117 -8.16 2.33 -4.99
N LEU A 118 -9.21 2.89 -5.56
CA LEU A 118 -10.18 3.64 -4.77
C LEU A 118 -11.34 2.74 -4.32
N ILE A 119 -12.01 2.09 -5.26
CA ILE A 119 -13.20 1.31 -4.92
C ILE A 119 -12.84 0.10 -4.06
N SER A 120 -11.76 -0.63 -4.38
CA SER A 120 -11.33 -1.75 -3.56
C SER A 120 -10.97 -1.34 -2.13
N TYR A 121 -10.31 -0.19 -1.94
CA TYR A 121 -9.98 0.33 -0.61
C TYR A 121 -11.25 0.76 0.16
N HIS A 122 -12.21 1.36 -0.54
CA HIS A 122 -13.51 1.72 0.04
C HIS A 122 -14.31 0.47 0.44
N LYS A 123 -14.29 -0.58 -0.36
CA LYS A 123 -14.91 -1.87 -0.03
C LYS A 123 -14.25 -2.54 1.19
N ILE A 124 -12.93 -2.54 1.27
CA ILE A 124 -12.21 -3.03 2.46
C ILE A 124 -12.64 -2.22 3.70
N LEU A 125 -12.67 -0.89 3.60
CA LEU A 125 -13.14 -0.02 4.69
C LEU A 125 -14.55 -0.41 5.14
N GLY A 126 -15.49 -0.61 4.20
CA GLY A 126 -16.87 -1.00 4.51
C GLY A 126 -16.95 -2.28 5.34
N VAL A 127 -16.07 -3.24 5.07
CA VAL A 127 -16.02 -4.52 5.80
C VAL A 127 -15.44 -4.36 7.22
N VAL A 128 -14.40 -3.53 7.40
CA VAL A 128 -13.65 -3.49 8.67
C VAL A 128 -14.04 -2.35 9.62
N SER A 129 -14.63 -1.28 9.09
CA SER A 129 -14.83 -0.03 9.85
C SER A 129 -15.80 -0.17 11.03
N LYS A 130 -16.80 -1.02 10.92
CA LYS A 130 -17.75 -1.25 12.03
C LYS A 130 -17.02 -1.77 13.27
N GLY A 131 -16.24 -2.84 13.14
CA GLY A 131 -15.48 -3.38 14.25
C GLY A 131 -14.40 -2.41 14.77
N MET A 132 -13.75 -1.64 13.90
CA MET A 132 -12.81 -0.58 14.33
C MET A 132 -13.52 0.48 15.19
N LYS A 133 -14.71 0.94 14.77
CA LYS A 133 -15.52 1.94 15.53
C LYS A 133 -15.94 1.39 16.89
N GLU A 134 -16.46 0.16 16.94
CA GLU A 134 -16.89 -0.49 18.19
C GLU A 134 -15.75 -0.64 19.21
N ARG A 135 -14.51 -0.88 18.73
CA ARG A 135 -13.31 -0.98 19.59
C ARG A 135 -12.61 0.36 19.82
N SER A 136 -13.08 1.45 19.21
CA SER A 136 -12.43 2.76 19.22
C SER A 136 -10.94 2.69 18.89
N PHE A 137 -10.59 1.90 17.87
CA PHE A 137 -9.23 1.73 17.38
C PHE A 137 -9.22 1.30 15.90
N GLY A 138 -8.42 1.99 15.12
CA GLY A 138 -8.11 1.60 13.73
C GLY A 138 -6.94 2.38 13.17
N ARG A 139 -6.18 1.75 12.28
CA ARG A 139 -5.10 2.38 11.51
C ARG A 139 -5.25 2.00 10.04
N ILE A 140 -5.47 2.99 9.19
CA ILE A 140 -5.61 2.79 7.74
C ILE A 140 -4.46 3.53 7.06
N ILE A 141 -3.57 2.79 6.43
CA ILE A 141 -2.42 3.32 5.74
C ILE A 141 -2.51 2.97 4.25
N ASN A 142 -2.57 3.99 3.40
CA ASN A 142 -2.63 3.83 1.96
C ASN A 142 -1.25 4.09 1.34
N VAL A 143 -0.71 3.11 0.65
CA VAL A 143 0.54 3.24 -0.10
C VAL A 143 0.18 3.79 -1.48
N ILE A 144 0.41 5.09 -1.67
CA ILE A 144 0.05 5.77 -2.91
C ILE A 144 1.29 6.20 -3.72
N SER A 145 1.59 7.49 -3.82
CA SER A 145 2.73 7.96 -4.63
C SER A 145 3.06 9.41 -4.34
N THR A 146 4.32 9.81 -4.51
CA THR A 146 4.74 11.21 -4.54
C THR A 146 4.02 12.02 -5.63
N SER A 147 3.41 11.35 -6.62
CA SER A 147 2.62 12.01 -7.67
C SER A 147 1.42 12.80 -7.14
N VAL A 148 0.98 12.54 -5.93
CA VAL A 148 -0.05 13.34 -5.22
C VAL A 148 0.43 14.77 -4.95
N LYS A 149 1.71 14.93 -4.69
CA LYS A 149 2.35 16.25 -4.46
C LYS A 149 2.85 16.89 -5.76
N GLN A 150 3.37 16.07 -6.67
CA GLN A 150 3.98 16.52 -7.92
C GLN A 150 3.76 15.46 -9.00
N PRO A 151 2.92 15.72 -10.03
CA PRO A 151 2.65 14.75 -11.10
C PRO A 151 3.94 14.23 -11.75
N LEU A 152 3.99 12.92 -11.99
CA LEU A 152 5.13 12.26 -12.61
C LEU A 152 4.87 12.03 -14.10
N ASN A 153 5.81 12.43 -14.94
CA ASN A 153 5.71 12.25 -16.39
C ASN A 153 5.57 10.78 -16.78
N GLY A 154 4.64 10.49 -17.70
CA GLY A 154 4.39 9.14 -18.19
C GLY A 154 3.63 8.22 -17.22
N LEU A 155 3.02 8.76 -16.17
CA LEU A 155 2.19 8.03 -15.20
C LEU A 155 0.79 8.65 -15.06
N GLY A 156 0.19 9.09 -16.16
CA GLY A 156 -1.02 9.92 -16.15
C GLY A 156 -2.19 9.31 -15.38
N VAL A 157 -2.57 8.07 -15.70
CA VAL A 157 -3.66 7.35 -14.98
C VAL A 157 -3.32 7.21 -13.49
N SER A 158 -2.10 6.78 -13.17
CA SER A 158 -1.66 6.62 -11.77
C SER A 158 -1.72 7.94 -11.00
N ASN A 159 -1.25 9.05 -11.58
CA ASN A 159 -1.27 10.37 -10.95
C ASN A 159 -2.70 10.77 -10.56
N THR A 160 -3.64 10.61 -11.51
CA THR A 160 -5.06 10.97 -11.32
C THR A 160 -5.69 10.15 -10.20
N ILE A 161 -5.55 8.83 -10.25
CA ILE A 161 -6.21 7.94 -9.29
C ILE A 161 -5.58 8.05 -7.90
N ARG A 162 -4.26 8.20 -7.80
CA ARG A 162 -3.58 8.40 -6.50
C ARG A 162 -3.97 9.73 -5.86
N GLY A 163 -4.21 10.79 -6.65
CA GLY A 163 -4.78 12.04 -6.18
C GLY A 163 -6.18 11.88 -5.60
N ALA A 164 -7.04 11.08 -6.26
CA ALA A 164 -8.37 10.76 -5.75
C ALA A 164 -8.29 9.98 -4.42
N VAL A 165 -7.40 8.99 -4.29
CA VAL A 165 -7.19 8.25 -3.03
C VAL A 165 -6.71 9.19 -1.92
N ALA A 166 -5.83 10.15 -2.21
CA ALA A 166 -5.35 11.10 -1.20
C ALA A 166 -6.47 11.97 -0.62
N ASN A 167 -7.38 12.45 -1.49
CA ASN A 167 -8.53 13.24 -1.06
C ASN A 167 -9.55 12.37 -0.29
N TRP A 168 -9.86 11.17 -0.78
CA TRP A 168 -10.69 10.19 -0.07
C TRP A 168 -10.16 9.92 1.34
N SER A 169 -8.84 9.71 1.47
CA SER A 169 -8.17 9.49 2.75
C SER A 169 -8.34 10.67 3.71
N LYS A 170 -8.21 11.90 3.18
CA LYS A 170 -8.35 13.11 3.99
C LYS A 170 -9.79 13.28 4.49
N THR A 171 -10.78 13.02 3.64
CA THR A 171 -12.19 13.02 4.03
C THR A 171 -12.46 12.02 5.15
N LEU A 172 -12.02 10.78 4.99
CA LEU A 172 -12.19 9.74 6.00
C LEU A 172 -11.47 10.06 7.31
N SER A 173 -10.30 10.71 7.25
CA SER A 173 -9.59 11.09 8.48
C SER A 173 -10.40 12.03 9.36
N ASN A 174 -11.24 12.88 8.76
CA ASN A 174 -12.16 13.75 9.48
C ASN A 174 -13.37 12.99 10.05
N GLU A 175 -13.93 12.06 9.26
CA GLU A 175 -15.15 11.32 9.63
C GLU A 175 -14.90 10.20 10.65
N LEU A 176 -13.69 9.64 10.67
CA LEU A 176 -13.34 8.49 11.53
C LEU A 176 -12.51 8.88 12.77
N GLY A 177 -12.02 10.10 12.80
CA GLY A 177 -11.17 10.58 13.91
C GLY A 177 -11.83 10.49 15.29
N GLU A 178 -13.12 10.75 15.38
CA GLU A 178 -13.89 10.64 16.63
C GLU A 178 -13.89 9.22 17.22
N TYR A 179 -13.67 8.19 16.38
CA TYR A 179 -13.56 6.79 16.80
C TYR A 179 -12.10 6.35 17.05
N ASN A 180 -11.15 7.29 17.18
CA ASN A 180 -9.73 6.98 17.34
C ASN A 180 -9.14 6.13 16.16
N ILE A 181 -9.70 6.32 14.96
CA ILE A 181 -9.25 5.70 13.72
C ILE A 181 -8.46 6.73 12.93
N THR A 182 -7.21 6.43 12.61
CA THR A 182 -6.38 7.30 11.75
C THR A 182 -6.35 6.79 10.31
N VAL A 183 -6.37 7.72 9.36
CA VAL A 183 -6.26 7.43 7.92
C VAL A 183 -5.14 8.26 7.33
N ASN A 184 -4.04 7.62 6.95
CA ASN A 184 -2.83 8.28 6.47
C ASN A 184 -2.35 7.68 5.14
N ASN A 185 -1.60 8.46 4.38
CA ASN A 185 -0.99 8.03 3.14
C ASN A 185 0.54 8.05 3.25
N VAL A 186 1.18 6.99 2.79
CA VAL A 186 2.62 6.95 2.53
C VAL A 186 2.83 7.14 1.03
N LEU A 187 3.74 8.03 0.68
CA LEU A 187 4.06 8.41 -0.69
C LEU A 187 5.48 7.94 -1.06
N PRO A 188 5.64 6.70 -1.54
CA PRO A 188 6.95 6.22 -1.95
C PRO A 188 7.52 7.01 -3.13
N GLY A 189 8.82 7.28 -3.08
CA GLY A 189 9.62 7.62 -4.25
C GLY A 189 9.96 6.40 -5.09
N ALA A 190 11.05 6.48 -5.88
CA ALA A 190 11.60 5.33 -6.57
C ALA A 190 12.08 4.29 -5.54
N THR A 191 11.41 3.14 -5.52
CA THR A 191 11.66 2.05 -4.56
C THR A 191 11.97 0.77 -5.31
N ASN A 192 13.00 0.04 -4.89
CA ASN A 192 13.51 -1.18 -5.52
C ASN A 192 12.52 -2.35 -5.41
N THR A 193 11.57 -2.40 -6.32
CA THR A 193 10.49 -3.39 -6.39
C THR A 193 10.40 -3.97 -7.80
N SER A 194 9.74 -5.11 -7.97
CA SER A 194 9.43 -5.68 -9.30
C SER A 194 8.74 -4.65 -10.20
N ARG A 195 7.89 -3.81 -9.63
CA ARG A 195 7.21 -2.73 -10.36
C ARG A 195 8.18 -1.69 -10.91
N LEU A 196 9.14 -1.24 -10.11
CA LEU A 196 10.16 -0.29 -10.59
C LEU A 196 11.02 -0.92 -11.68
N ASN A 197 11.41 -2.18 -11.51
CA ASN A 197 12.19 -2.93 -12.50
C ASN A 197 11.44 -3.06 -13.83
N GLU A 198 10.13 -3.25 -13.81
CA GLU A 198 9.28 -3.23 -15.00
C GLU A 198 9.27 -1.85 -15.66
N ILE A 199 9.11 -0.78 -14.89
CA ILE A 199 9.15 0.62 -15.40
C ILE A 199 10.52 0.92 -16.05
N ILE A 200 11.62 0.55 -15.39
CA ILE A 200 12.98 0.73 -15.92
C ILE A 200 13.15 -0.03 -17.23
N ARG A 201 12.73 -1.30 -17.29
CA ARG A 201 12.79 -2.12 -18.49
C ARG A 201 12.04 -1.49 -19.66
N ASN A 202 10.78 -1.06 -19.42
CA ASN A 202 9.94 -0.47 -20.45
C ASN A 202 10.49 0.88 -20.92
N LYS A 203 11.06 1.69 -20.02
CA LYS A 203 11.70 2.96 -20.37
C LYS A 203 12.98 2.75 -21.16
N ALA A 204 13.83 1.81 -20.76
CA ALA A 204 15.05 1.44 -21.46
C ALA A 204 14.76 0.97 -22.91
N GLN A 205 13.74 0.13 -23.06
CA GLN A 205 13.28 -0.34 -24.38
C GLN A 205 12.81 0.81 -25.28
N LYS A 206 11.96 1.72 -24.75
CA LYS A 206 11.44 2.87 -25.51
C LYS A 206 12.52 3.87 -25.91
N GLN A 207 13.57 4.02 -25.10
CA GLN A 207 14.67 4.96 -25.34
C GLN A 207 15.87 4.31 -26.06
N ALA A 208 15.85 3.00 -26.32
CA ALA A 208 16.95 2.22 -26.86
C ALA A 208 18.28 2.41 -26.09
N VAL A 209 18.21 2.43 -24.74
CA VAL A 209 19.34 2.60 -23.83
C VAL A 209 19.45 1.43 -22.84
N ASP A 210 20.59 1.32 -22.18
CA ASP A 210 20.80 0.33 -21.13
C ASP A 210 19.90 0.60 -19.89
N LYS A 211 19.45 -0.47 -19.23
CA LYS A 211 18.63 -0.39 -18.02
C LYS A 211 19.36 0.31 -16.87
N GLN A 212 20.68 0.13 -16.76
CA GLN A 212 21.47 0.75 -15.71
C GLN A 212 21.48 2.27 -15.88
N LEU A 213 21.60 2.77 -17.12
CA LEU A 213 21.54 4.21 -17.41
C LEU A 213 20.18 4.81 -16.98
N VAL A 214 19.07 4.10 -17.21
CA VAL A 214 17.75 4.54 -16.74
C VAL A 214 17.68 4.55 -15.23
N LYS A 215 18.22 3.51 -14.57
CA LYS A 215 18.26 3.40 -13.09
C LYS A 215 19.08 4.54 -12.47
N ASP A 216 20.26 4.79 -13.01
CA ASP A 216 21.16 5.86 -12.54
C ASP A 216 20.54 7.25 -12.77
N GLY A 217 19.87 7.45 -13.91
CA GLY A 217 19.09 8.65 -14.18
C GLY A 217 17.99 8.87 -13.14
N MET A 218 17.25 7.83 -12.76
CA MET A 218 16.23 7.93 -11.71
C MET A 218 16.83 8.22 -10.34
N ALA A 219 17.96 7.61 -10.00
CA ALA A 219 18.68 7.86 -8.75
C ALA A 219 19.24 9.29 -8.69
N SER A 220 19.73 9.82 -9.81
CA SER A 220 20.29 11.18 -9.89
C SER A 220 19.28 12.29 -9.64
N GLU A 221 17.97 12.03 -9.92
CA GLU A 221 16.87 12.95 -9.63
C GLU A 221 16.58 13.07 -8.12
N VAL A 222 17.01 12.09 -7.32
CA VAL A 222 16.81 12.06 -5.87
C VAL A 222 17.96 12.79 -5.17
N PRO A 223 17.73 13.72 -4.23
CA PRO A 223 18.80 14.34 -3.45
C PRO A 223 19.73 13.34 -2.77
N MET A 224 19.20 12.23 -2.24
CA MET A 224 20.00 11.16 -1.62
C MET A 224 20.75 10.27 -2.63
N LYS A 225 20.65 10.55 -3.96
CA LYS A 225 21.40 9.89 -5.04
C LYS A 225 21.27 8.36 -5.10
N ARG A 226 20.16 7.83 -4.63
CA ARG A 226 19.86 6.39 -4.68
C ARG A 226 18.36 6.12 -4.79
N ILE A 227 18.04 4.90 -5.17
CA ILE A 227 16.71 4.31 -5.08
C ILE A 227 16.53 3.76 -3.65
N ALA A 228 15.34 3.89 -3.09
CA ALA A 228 15.02 3.35 -1.77
C ALA A 228 14.86 1.82 -1.82
N GLU A 229 15.13 1.16 -0.70
CA GLU A 229 14.73 -0.24 -0.51
C GLU A 229 13.29 -0.30 0.04
N PRO A 230 12.53 -1.37 -0.25
CA PRO A 230 11.15 -1.51 0.22
C PRO A 230 10.98 -1.41 1.74
N GLU A 231 11.99 -1.85 2.49
CA GLU A 231 12.03 -1.79 3.94
C GLU A 231 11.98 -0.35 4.46
N GLU A 232 12.61 0.60 3.77
CA GLU A 232 12.64 2.02 4.18
C GLU A 232 11.23 2.63 4.13
N VAL A 233 10.41 2.21 3.17
CA VAL A 233 9.00 2.59 3.10
C VAL A 233 8.18 1.85 4.16
N ALA A 234 8.48 0.58 4.38
CA ALA A 234 7.77 -0.26 5.34
C ALA A 234 7.98 0.22 6.79
N TYR A 235 9.12 0.80 7.15
CA TYR A 235 9.33 1.44 8.46
C TYR A 235 8.40 2.65 8.68
N ALA A 236 8.17 3.45 7.67
CA ALA A 236 7.21 4.57 7.76
C ALA A 236 5.77 4.05 7.94
N ILE A 237 5.42 2.95 7.26
CA ILE A 237 4.12 2.29 7.41
C ILE A 237 3.96 1.73 8.83
N LEU A 238 4.98 1.05 9.36
CA LEU A 238 4.99 0.51 10.72
C LEU A 238 4.82 1.63 11.76
N PHE A 239 5.53 2.75 11.60
CA PHE A 239 5.39 3.91 12.48
C PHE A 239 3.97 4.45 12.49
N LEU A 240 3.37 4.67 11.31
CA LEU A 240 1.99 5.18 11.20
C LEU A 240 0.94 4.18 11.73
N ALA A 241 1.24 2.90 11.74
CA ALA A 241 0.38 1.85 12.30
C ALA A 241 0.46 1.74 13.83
N SER A 242 1.47 2.32 14.45
CA SER A 242 1.77 2.22 15.87
C SER A 242 0.99 3.22 16.72
N GLU A 243 1.02 3.03 18.04
CA GLU A 243 0.48 3.99 19.03
C GLU A 243 1.26 5.32 19.04
N TYR A 244 2.54 5.32 18.64
CA TYR A 244 3.35 6.54 18.54
C TYR A 244 2.83 7.53 17.51
N ALA A 245 2.03 7.07 16.54
CA ALA A 245 1.39 7.90 15.53
C ALA A 245 -0.10 8.17 15.81
N SER A 246 -0.59 7.93 17.03
CA SER A 246 -2.02 8.03 17.39
C SER A 246 -2.62 9.42 17.13
N TYR A 247 -1.81 10.48 17.13
CA TYR A 247 -2.25 11.84 16.83
C TYR A 247 -1.89 12.33 15.43
N ILE A 248 -1.37 11.41 14.57
CA ILE A 248 -1.07 11.70 13.17
C ILE A 248 -2.23 11.20 12.31
N ASN A 249 -3.00 12.13 11.73
CA ASN A 249 -4.21 11.79 10.99
C ASN A 249 -4.38 12.66 9.73
N GLY A 250 -4.70 12.05 8.62
CA GLY A 250 -4.98 12.72 7.34
C GLY A 250 -3.76 13.30 6.64
N ILE A 251 -2.56 12.77 6.87
CA ILE A 251 -1.33 13.24 6.25
C ILE A 251 -0.99 12.49 4.96
N ASN A 252 -0.20 13.16 4.13
CA ASN A 252 0.51 12.59 2.99
C ASN A 252 2.01 12.61 3.34
N LEU A 253 2.56 11.47 3.74
CA LEU A 253 3.96 11.32 4.18
C LEU A 253 4.87 10.88 3.03
N PRO A 254 5.69 11.75 2.43
CA PRO A 254 6.69 11.35 1.44
C PRO A 254 7.80 10.49 2.07
N VAL A 255 8.15 9.39 1.38
CA VAL A 255 9.32 8.55 1.67
C VAL A 255 10.08 8.41 0.35
N ASP A 256 10.85 9.43 -0.01
CA ASP A 256 11.33 9.64 -1.37
C ASP A 256 12.76 10.20 -1.49
N GLY A 257 13.50 10.24 -0.40
CA GLY A 257 14.87 10.75 -0.37
C GLY A 257 14.99 12.24 -0.72
N GLY A 258 13.91 13.02 -0.52
CA GLY A 258 13.84 14.45 -0.82
C GLY A 258 13.52 14.79 -2.28
N ARG A 259 13.03 13.82 -3.07
CA ARG A 259 12.73 14.03 -4.50
C ARG A 259 11.60 15.03 -4.73
N THR A 260 10.56 15.01 -3.91
CA THR A 260 9.42 15.92 -4.00
C THR A 260 9.86 17.32 -3.62
N LYS A 261 9.62 18.31 -4.47
CA LYS A 261 10.06 19.71 -4.29
C LYS A 261 9.03 20.61 -3.62
N SER A 262 7.78 20.13 -3.47
CA SER A 262 6.71 20.86 -2.77
C SER A 262 6.73 20.55 -1.27
N LEU A 263 6.38 21.53 -0.45
CA LEU A 263 6.18 21.40 0.99
C LEU A 263 4.88 20.66 1.32
#